data_2a635d06245c00bcd41b7fc8c71876ed
#
_entry.id   2a635d06245c00bcd41b7fc8c71876ed
#
_cell.length_a   1.000
_cell.length_b   1.000
_cell.length_c   1.000
_cell.angle_alpha   90.00
_cell.angle_beta   90.00
_cell.angle_gamma   90.00
#
_symmetry.space_group_name_H-M   'P 1'
#
loop_
_entity.id
_entity.type
_entity.pdbx_description
1 polymer ?
#
loop_
_entity_poly.entity_id
_entity_poly.type
_entity_poly.pdbx_seq_one_letter_code
_entity_poly.pdbx_strand_id
1 'polypeptide(L)'
;MKRVLFGVLLCALGATVALSQVDTTGTRKPSYPDSMAPSPMSDDRTEPGNTVRRAVICTGIMNHEPTDSMTNVPANTSKVFFFTEIAGMEGKTITHRWMKDGSKVADIRISMASNRYRCHSSRSVSGKTGNWTAQVLDENGKKLREISFTVGTPSGETPLGMR
;
A
#
# COMPACT_ATOMS: atom_id res chain seq x y z
N MET A 1 -32.21 47.33 -4.88
CA MET A 1 -33.65 47.29 -4.60
C MET A 1 -34.26 46.21 -5.47
N LYS A 2 -34.73 45.15 -4.90
CA LYS A 2 -35.93 44.36 -5.18
C LYS A 2 -35.84 43.03 -4.42
N ARG A 3 -36.58 43.02 -3.33
CA ARG A 3 -36.94 41.83 -2.55
C ARG A 3 -38.07 41.11 -3.29
N VAL A 4 -38.07 39.79 -3.33
CA VAL A 4 -39.30 39.03 -3.44
C VAL A 4 -39.20 37.85 -2.46
N LEU A 5 -40.20 37.85 -1.59
CA LEU A 5 -40.54 36.86 -0.55
C LEU A 5 -41.45 35.75 -1.13
N PHE A 6 -41.61 34.71 -0.36
CA PHE A 6 -42.70 33.73 -0.21
C PHE A 6 -42.59 32.39 -0.94
N GLY A 7 -42.78 31.41 -0.10
CA GLY A 7 -43.37 30.13 -0.39
C GLY A 7 -43.13 29.05 0.63
N VAL A 8 -43.74 29.19 1.83
CA VAL A 8 -43.89 28.10 2.78
C VAL A 8 -45.01 27.17 2.29
N LEU A 9 -44.74 25.86 2.17
CA LEU A 9 -45.82 24.86 2.12
C LEU A 9 -45.49 23.70 3.06
N LEU A 10 -46.26 23.72 4.12
CA LEU A 10 -46.38 22.69 5.16
C LEU A 10 -47.42 21.67 4.67
N CYS A 11 -47.10 20.39 4.65
CA CYS A 11 -48.13 19.33 4.68
C CYS A 11 -47.68 18.20 5.57
N ALA A 12 -48.59 17.93 6.51
CA ALA A 12 -48.48 17.00 7.61
C ALA A 12 -49.11 15.64 7.27
N LEU A 13 -48.80 14.67 8.12
CA LEU A 13 -49.58 13.49 8.55
C LEU A 13 -49.63 12.24 7.66
N GLY A 14 -49.24 11.14 8.29
CA GLY A 14 -49.56 9.78 7.90
C GLY A 14 -48.78 8.73 8.71
N ALA A 15 -49.18 8.55 9.96
CA ALA A 15 -48.76 7.42 10.77
C ALA A 15 -49.54 6.16 10.36
N THR A 16 -48.84 5.05 10.12
CA THR A 16 -49.44 3.70 10.23
C THR A 16 -48.43 2.76 10.85
N VAL A 17 -48.73 2.39 12.06
CA VAL A 17 -48.16 1.27 12.80
C VAL A 17 -48.74 -0.03 12.24
N ALA A 18 -47.90 -0.98 11.88
CA ALA A 18 -48.27 -2.36 11.68
C ALA A 18 -47.34 -3.24 12.52
N LEU A 19 -47.84 -3.69 13.65
CA LEU A 19 -47.33 -4.87 14.36
C LEU A 19 -47.75 -6.12 13.55
N SER A 20 -46.83 -7.03 13.34
CA SER A 20 -47.11 -8.46 13.16
C SER A 20 -45.83 -9.22 13.49
N GLN A 21 -45.85 -9.84 14.66
CA GLN A 21 -46.02 -11.27 14.92
C GLN A 21 -44.76 -12.10 14.64
N VAL A 22 -44.25 -12.54 15.77
CA VAL A 22 -43.34 -13.67 16.02
C VAL A 22 -43.82 -14.92 15.30
N ASP A 23 -42.89 -15.60 14.61
CA ASP A 23 -42.96 -17.04 14.40
C ASP A 23 -41.64 -17.71 14.73
N THR A 24 -41.74 -18.49 15.78
CA THR A 24 -40.75 -19.41 16.31
C THR A 24 -40.77 -20.66 15.47
N THR A 25 -39.80 -20.91 14.63
CA THR A 25 -39.55 -22.27 14.18
C THR A 25 -38.03 -22.48 14.07
N GLY A 26 -37.57 -23.35 14.95
CA GLY A 26 -36.20 -23.79 15.03
C GLY A 26 -35.76 -24.49 13.72
N THR A 27 -34.71 -24.00 13.14
CA THR A 27 -33.98 -24.75 12.14
C THR A 27 -32.53 -24.91 12.61
N ARG A 28 -32.20 -26.16 12.88
CA ARG A 28 -30.88 -26.62 13.29
C ARG A 28 -29.80 -26.08 12.34
N LYS A 29 -28.86 -25.35 12.88
CA LYS A 29 -27.60 -24.99 12.27
C LYS A 29 -26.84 -26.28 11.97
N PRO A 30 -26.43 -26.55 10.73
CA PRO A 30 -25.49 -27.63 10.43
C PRO A 30 -24.14 -27.26 11.04
N SER A 31 -23.66 -28.11 11.96
CA SER A 31 -22.29 -28.07 12.44
C SER A 31 -21.36 -28.51 11.31
N TYR A 32 -20.65 -27.56 10.71
CA TYR A 32 -19.48 -27.82 9.88
C TYR A 32 -18.31 -28.24 10.78
N PRO A 33 -17.55 -29.25 10.40
CA PRO A 33 -16.35 -29.63 11.13
C PRO A 33 -15.30 -28.51 11.05
N ASP A 34 -14.94 -28.03 12.20
CA ASP A 34 -13.82 -27.13 12.48
C ASP A 34 -12.53 -27.87 12.14
N SER A 35 -12.02 -27.71 10.92
CA SER A 35 -10.63 -28.05 10.59
C SER A 35 -10.30 -27.65 9.15
N MET A 36 -10.03 -26.37 8.96
CA MET A 36 -9.10 -25.82 7.99
C MET A 36 -8.95 -24.33 8.29
N ALA A 37 -7.97 -24.03 9.13
CA ALA A 37 -7.49 -22.67 9.25
C ALA A 37 -6.98 -22.25 7.85
N PRO A 38 -7.57 -21.22 7.22
CA PRO A 38 -6.96 -20.65 6.04
C PRO A 38 -5.62 -20.07 6.45
N SER A 39 -4.58 -20.47 5.75
CA SER A 39 -3.27 -19.81 5.80
C SER A 39 -3.45 -18.29 5.78
N PRO A 40 -2.61 -17.52 6.48
CA PRO A 40 -2.71 -16.07 6.44
C PRO A 40 -2.45 -15.60 5.01
N MET A 41 -3.52 -15.47 4.22
CA MET A 41 -3.51 -14.61 3.06
C MET A 41 -3.15 -13.24 3.58
N SER A 42 -2.10 -12.67 3.02
CA SER A 42 -1.65 -11.31 3.25
C SER A 42 -2.89 -10.41 3.23
N ASP A 43 -3.27 -9.95 4.40
CA ASP A 43 -4.45 -9.13 4.60
C ASP A 43 -4.20 -7.77 3.92
N ASP A 44 -4.59 -7.68 2.65
CA ASP A 44 -4.68 -6.42 1.90
C ASP A 44 -5.96 -5.67 2.36
N ARG A 45 -6.22 -5.68 3.67
CA ARG A 45 -7.19 -4.78 4.26
C ARG A 45 -6.61 -3.39 4.28
N THR A 46 -7.01 -2.62 3.30
CA THR A 46 -6.86 -1.18 3.28
C THR A 46 -7.47 -0.59 4.55
N GLU A 47 -6.64 -0.39 5.57
CA GLU A 47 -6.99 0.42 6.73
C GLU A 47 -7.41 1.81 6.23
N PRO A 48 -8.57 2.35 6.68
CA PRO A 48 -8.99 3.70 6.32
C PRO A 48 -7.93 4.69 6.82
N GLY A 49 -7.17 5.26 5.86
CA GLY A 49 -6.07 6.19 6.13
C GLY A 49 -4.69 5.79 5.58
N ASN A 50 -4.54 4.59 5.00
CA ASN A 50 -3.26 4.19 4.41
C ASN A 50 -3.08 4.84 3.03
N THR A 51 -2.37 5.97 3.03
CA THR A 51 -2.02 6.72 1.81
C THR A 51 -1.20 5.88 0.82
N VAL A 52 -0.28 5.02 1.32
CA VAL A 52 0.53 4.12 0.49
C VAL A 52 -0.10 2.73 0.51
N ARG A 53 -0.92 2.45 -0.52
CA ARG A 53 -1.63 1.16 -0.64
C ARG A 53 -0.70 0.00 -0.95
N ARG A 54 0.30 0.24 -1.77
CA ARG A 54 1.27 -0.77 -2.17
C ARG A 54 2.66 -0.15 -2.30
N ALA A 55 3.68 -0.88 -1.85
CA ALA A 55 5.08 -0.50 -2.00
C ALA A 55 5.91 -1.78 -2.13
N VAL A 56 6.66 -1.94 -3.23
CA VAL A 56 7.48 -3.12 -3.48
C VAL A 56 8.79 -2.75 -4.17
N ILE A 57 9.83 -3.54 -3.95
CA ILE A 57 11.06 -3.53 -4.75
C ILE A 57 10.91 -4.62 -5.80
N CYS A 58 11.21 -4.31 -7.07
CA CYS A 58 11.11 -5.24 -8.18
C CYS A 58 12.26 -5.04 -9.17
N THR A 59 12.44 -6.00 -10.08
CA THR A 59 13.48 -5.93 -11.13
C THR A 59 12.94 -5.40 -12.45
N GLY A 60 11.62 -5.31 -12.60
CA GLY A 60 10.98 -4.79 -13.81
C GLY A 60 9.60 -4.20 -13.57
N ILE A 61 9.19 -3.36 -14.52
CA ILE A 61 7.82 -2.80 -14.58
C ILE A 61 7.25 -3.13 -15.95
N MET A 62 6.05 -3.73 -15.99
CA MET A 62 5.32 -4.04 -17.21
C MET A 62 3.87 -3.60 -17.04
N ASN A 63 3.31 -2.91 -18.04
CA ASN A 63 1.93 -2.40 -18.01
C ASN A 63 1.59 -1.63 -16.71
N HIS A 64 2.51 -0.81 -16.23
CA HIS A 64 2.40 -0.05 -14.97
C HIS A 64 2.29 -0.91 -13.71
N GLU A 65 2.72 -2.19 -13.78
CA GLU A 65 2.74 -3.12 -12.64
C GLU A 65 4.15 -3.69 -12.45
N PRO A 66 4.56 -3.97 -11.20
CA PRO A 66 5.81 -4.66 -10.94
C PRO A 66 5.75 -6.11 -11.45
N THR A 67 6.83 -6.55 -12.08
CA THR A 67 6.92 -7.93 -12.61
C THR A 67 7.22 -8.97 -11.53
N ASP A 68 7.76 -8.53 -10.40
CA ASP A 68 8.13 -9.37 -9.24
C ASP A 68 8.09 -8.54 -7.96
N SER A 69 8.42 -9.16 -6.82
CA SER A 69 8.59 -8.50 -5.53
C SER A 69 9.75 -9.15 -4.78
N MET A 70 10.78 -8.36 -4.45
CA MET A 70 12.02 -8.86 -3.87
C MET A 70 12.38 -8.16 -2.56
N THR A 71 12.83 -8.95 -1.59
CA THR A 71 13.52 -8.50 -0.38
C THR A 71 15.02 -8.81 -0.44
N ASN A 72 15.40 -9.81 -1.23
CA ASN A 72 16.80 -10.19 -1.50
C ASN A 72 17.04 -10.10 -3.00
N VAL A 73 17.85 -9.16 -3.40
CA VAL A 73 18.19 -8.89 -4.80
C VAL A 73 19.54 -9.52 -5.10
N PRO A 74 19.65 -10.36 -6.14
CA PRO A 74 20.94 -10.97 -6.54
C PRO A 74 22.02 -9.94 -6.83
N ALA A 75 23.28 -10.23 -6.48
CA ALA A 75 24.42 -9.32 -6.66
C ALA A 75 24.68 -8.93 -8.13
N ASN A 76 24.28 -9.78 -9.07
CA ASN A 76 24.41 -9.56 -10.52
C ASN A 76 23.27 -8.71 -11.11
N THR A 77 22.30 -8.26 -10.29
CA THR A 77 21.23 -7.37 -10.73
C THR A 77 21.81 -5.99 -11.04
N SER A 78 21.52 -5.46 -12.22
CA SER A 78 22.00 -4.14 -12.62
C SER A 78 21.15 -2.99 -12.06
N LYS A 79 19.84 -3.18 -11.99
CA LYS A 79 18.87 -2.14 -11.63
C LYS A 79 17.70 -2.73 -10.88
N VAL A 80 17.18 -1.97 -9.91
CA VAL A 80 15.93 -2.25 -9.21
C VAL A 80 15.00 -1.06 -9.33
N PHE A 81 13.70 -1.33 -9.18
CA PHE A 81 12.63 -0.34 -9.17
C PHE A 81 11.94 -0.36 -7.81
N PHE A 82 11.60 0.82 -7.32
CA PHE A 82 10.70 1.01 -6.20
C PHE A 82 9.35 1.43 -6.75
N PHE A 83 8.41 0.51 -6.78
CA PHE A 83 7.05 0.72 -7.21
C PHE A 83 6.17 1.09 -6.02
N THR A 84 5.28 2.06 -6.21
CA THR A 84 4.29 2.46 -5.21
C THR A 84 2.94 2.75 -5.84
N GLU A 85 1.89 2.40 -5.11
CA GLU A 85 0.51 2.81 -5.37
C GLU A 85 0.06 3.72 -4.23
N ILE A 86 -0.27 4.96 -4.57
CA ILE A 86 -0.62 6.03 -3.63
C ILE A 86 -2.08 6.41 -3.82
N ALA A 87 -2.79 6.69 -2.72
CA ALA A 87 -4.16 7.17 -2.73
C ALA A 87 -4.33 8.42 -1.87
N GLY A 88 -5.27 9.29 -2.24
CA GLY A 88 -5.61 10.49 -1.46
C GLY A 88 -4.58 11.62 -1.53
N MET A 89 -3.70 11.62 -2.53
CA MET A 89 -2.59 12.59 -2.65
C MET A 89 -2.63 13.40 -3.95
N GLU A 90 -3.78 13.46 -4.63
CA GLU A 90 -3.92 14.25 -5.86
C GLU A 90 -3.47 15.70 -5.65
N GLY A 91 -2.71 16.23 -6.62
CA GLY A 91 -2.13 17.58 -6.57
C GLY A 91 -0.94 17.76 -5.63
N LYS A 92 -0.59 16.74 -4.83
CA LYS A 92 0.55 16.76 -3.93
C LYS A 92 1.79 16.15 -4.56
N THR A 93 2.93 16.33 -3.89
CA THR A 93 4.20 15.73 -4.29
C THR A 93 4.67 14.77 -3.20
N ILE A 94 5.07 13.57 -3.61
CA ILE A 94 5.80 12.63 -2.75
C ILE A 94 7.27 12.58 -3.14
N THR A 95 8.09 12.03 -2.24
CA THR A 95 9.51 11.77 -2.53
C THR A 95 9.81 10.30 -2.30
N HIS A 96 10.36 9.62 -3.31
CA HIS A 96 11.01 8.34 -3.14
C HIS A 96 12.45 8.58 -2.72
N ARG A 97 12.76 8.25 -1.47
CA ARG A 97 14.12 8.32 -0.93
C ARG A 97 14.78 6.95 -0.97
N TRP A 98 15.98 6.90 -1.53
CA TRP A 98 16.83 5.71 -1.56
C TRP A 98 17.97 5.87 -0.56
N MET A 99 18.18 4.85 0.24
CA MET A 99 19.24 4.78 1.22
C MET A 99 20.03 3.49 1.05
N LYS A 100 21.34 3.54 1.34
CA LYS A 100 22.23 2.39 1.38
C LYS A 100 23.04 2.45 2.67
N ASP A 101 23.04 1.37 3.43
CA ASP A 101 23.77 1.25 4.69
C ASP A 101 23.55 2.47 5.62
N GLY A 102 22.27 2.93 5.71
CA GLY A 102 21.87 4.08 6.51
C GLY A 102 22.14 5.45 5.88
N SER A 103 22.87 5.53 4.78
CA SER A 103 23.19 6.79 4.10
C SER A 103 22.24 7.08 2.94
N LYS A 104 21.82 8.34 2.81
CA LYS A 104 20.98 8.76 1.68
C LYS A 104 21.75 8.71 0.37
N VAL A 105 21.18 8.01 -0.61
CA VAL A 105 21.73 7.89 -1.97
C VAL A 105 21.05 8.84 -2.95
N ALA A 106 19.71 8.97 -2.82
CA ALA A 106 18.94 9.86 -3.70
C ALA A 106 17.54 10.16 -3.16
N ASP A 107 17.00 11.28 -3.63
CA ASP A 107 15.61 11.68 -3.50
C ASP A 107 15.03 11.91 -4.91
N ILE A 108 13.89 11.28 -5.24
CA ILE A 108 13.16 11.45 -6.48
C ILE A 108 11.77 11.98 -6.13
N ARG A 109 11.49 13.22 -6.56
CA ARG A 109 10.18 13.86 -6.35
C ARG A 109 9.22 13.44 -7.46
N ILE A 110 7.98 13.14 -7.10
CA ILE A 110 6.95 12.65 -8.00
C ILE A 110 5.63 13.38 -7.67
N SER A 111 5.08 14.10 -8.65
CA SER A 111 3.80 14.78 -8.50
C SER A 111 2.65 13.82 -8.79
N MET A 112 1.65 13.83 -7.92
CA MET A 112 0.49 12.96 -7.99
C MET A 112 -0.58 13.58 -8.90
N ALA A 113 -0.80 12.98 -10.08
CA ALA A 113 -1.73 13.52 -11.08
C ALA A 113 -3.19 13.07 -10.86
N SER A 114 -3.43 12.13 -9.95
CA SER A 114 -4.78 11.62 -9.67
C SER A 114 -4.89 11.09 -8.24
N ASN A 115 -6.12 10.90 -7.77
CA ASN A 115 -6.39 10.40 -6.42
C ASN A 115 -5.84 8.99 -6.16
N ARG A 116 -5.74 8.14 -7.20
CA ARG A 116 -5.06 6.85 -7.15
C ARG A 116 -3.97 6.82 -8.21
N TYR A 117 -2.72 6.87 -7.77
CA TYR A 117 -1.58 7.02 -8.65
C TYR A 117 -0.56 5.91 -8.45
N ARG A 118 -0.15 5.28 -9.56
CA ARG A 118 0.92 4.28 -9.58
C ARG A 118 2.16 4.92 -10.15
N CYS A 119 3.24 4.83 -9.40
CA CYS A 119 4.50 5.40 -9.83
C CYS A 119 5.68 4.52 -9.41
N HIS A 120 6.81 4.77 -10.02
CA HIS A 120 8.05 4.09 -9.67
C HIS A 120 9.26 5.01 -9.82
N SER A 121 10.31 4.66 -9.12
CA SER A 121 11.66 5.19 -9.34
C SER A 121 12.65 4.03 -9.44
N SER A 122 13.82 4.24 -9.99
CA SER A 122 14.79 3.17 -10.15
C SER A 122 16.20 3.56 -9.68
N ARG A 123 17.00 2.53 -9.34
CA ARG A 123 18.42 2.69 -8.98
C ARG A 123 19.27 1.58 -9.58
N SER A 124 20.46 1.98 -10.04
CA SER A 124 21.51 1.03 -10.36
C SER A 124 22.11 0.50 -9.06
N VAL A 125 22.11 -0.82 -8.93
CA VAL A 125 22.66 -1.56 -7.78
C VAL A 125 23.85 -2.44 -8.18
N SER A 126 24.27 -2.39 -9.45
CA SER A 126 25.42 -3.13 -9.94
C SER A 126 26.67 -2.84 -9.11
N GLY A 127 27.26 -3.90 -8.54
CA GLY A 127 28.45 -3.80 -7.67
C GLY A 127 28.22 -3.11 -6.32
N LYS A 128 26.96 -2.83 -5.96
CA LYS A 128 26.62 -2.12 -4.71
C LYS A 128 25.91 -3.02 -3.74
N THR A 129 26.57 -4.09 -3.31
CA THR A 129 26.05 -5.02 -2.29
C THR A 129 25.83 -4.31 -0.96
N GLY A 130 24.97 -4.88 -0.11
CA GLY A 130 24.68 -4.38 1.23
C GLY A 130 23.17 -4.15 1.48
N ASN A 131 22.87 -3.43 2.55
CA ASN A 131 21.51 -3.16 2.98
C ASN A 131 20.99 -1.87 2.34
N TRP A 132 19.82 -1.98 1.74
CA TRP A 132 19.15 -0.87 1.09
C TRP A 132 17.79 -0.62 1.71
N THR A 133 17.36 0.63 1.67
CA THR A 133 16.03 1.03 2.11
C THR A 133 15.45 2.02 1.10
N ALA A 134 14.19 1.80 0.72
CA ALA A 134 13.39 2.73 -0.07
C ALA A 134 12.25 3.29 0.77
N GLN A 135 12.10 4.60 0.79
CA GLN A 135 11.09 5.31 1.59
C GLN A 135 10.18 6.14 0.70
N VAL A 136 8.90 6.22 1.07
CA VAL A 136 7.96 7.21 0.57
C VAL A 136 7.82 8.29 1.61
N LEU A 137 8.11 9.53 1.23
CA LEU A 137 7.95 10.70 2.09
C LEU A 137 6.87 11.61 1.49
N ASP A 138 6.10 12.29 2.33
CA ASP A 138 5.22 13.37 1.90
C ASP A 138 6.00 14.66 1.61
N GLU A 139 5.29 15.72 1.22
CA GLU A 139 5.88 17.03 0.92
C GLU A 139 6.54 17.72 2.12
N ASN A 140 6.18 17.32 3.35
CA ASN A 140 6.77 17.81 4.60
C ASN A 140 7.96 16.95 5.05
N GLY A 141 8.32 15.90 4.28
CA GLY A 141 9.39 14.98 4.64
C GLY A 141 9.00 13.90 5.65
N LYS A 142 7.70 13.79 6.01
CA LYS A 142 7.21 12.73 6.87
C LYS A 142 7.23 11.40 6.13
N LYS A 143 7.78 10.36 6.76
CA LYS A 143 7.81 9.01 6.21
C LYS A 143 6.41 8.38 6.24
N LEU A 144 5.90 8.03 5.06
CA LEU A 144 4.61 7.36 4.87
C LEU A 144 4.78 5.85 4.81
N ARG A 145 5.84 5.36 4.16
CA ARG A 145 6.15 3.93 4.00
C ARG A 145 7.65 3.72 3.86
N GLU A 146 8.12 2.55 4.27
CA GLU A 146 9.50 2.11 4.12
C GLU A 146 9.56 0.64 3.75
N ILE A 147 10.47 0.29 2.84
CA ILE A 147 10.78 -1.09 2.44
C ILE A 147 12.29 -1.26 2.54
N SER A 148 12.72 -2.26 3.30
CA SER A 148 14.12 -2.67 3.37
C SER A 148 14.36 -3.89 2.48
N PHE A 149 15.52 -3.94 1.83
CA PHE A 149 15.95 -5.06 1.00
C PHE A 149 17.48 -5.16 1.03
N THR A 150 18.00 -6.31 0.63
CA THR A 150 19.44 -6.55 0.52
C THR A 150 19.83 -6.75 -0.94
N VAL A 151 21.03 -6.33 -1.29
CA VAL A 151 21.65 -6.61 -2.61
C VAL A 151 22.88 -7.47 -2.37
N GLY A 152 22.89 -8.65 -3.00
CA GLY A 152 23.94 -9.65 -2.79
C GLY A 152 23.66 -10.50 -1.55
N THR A 153 24.65 -11.29 -1.15
CA THR A 153 24.56 -12.13 0.06
C THR A 153 24.52 -11.20 1.28
N PRO A 154 23.61 -11.37 2.22
CA PRO A 154 23.63 -10.61 3.47
C PRO A 154 24.97 -10.86 4.16
N SER A 155 25.67 -9.78 4.53
CA SER A 155 26.93 -9.86 5.27
C SER A 155 26.64 -10.44 6.66
N GLY A 156 26.77 -11.75 6.82
CA GLY A 156 26.48 -12.45 8.09
C GLY A 156 26.64 -13.96 8.06
N GLU A 157 26.68 -14.58 6.88
CA GLU A 157 27.05 -16.00 6.81
C GLU A 157 28.50 -16.12 6.35
N THR A 158 29.41 -16.19 7.33
CA THR A 158 30.72 -16.81 7.13
C THR A 158 30.46 -18.25 6.67
N PRO A 159 30.91 -18.68 5.46
CA PRO A 159 30.86 -20.10 5.13
C PRO A 159 31.71 -20.83 6.17
N LEU A 160 31.05 -21.66 6.99
CA LEU A 160 31.74 -22.61 7.87
C LEU A 160 32.71 -23.41 6.99
N GLY A 161 34.00 -23.16 7.20
CA GLY A 161 35.07 -23.74 6.44
C GLY A 161 34.94 -25.24 6.36
N MET A 162 34.93 -25.76 5.15
CA MET A 162 35.31 -27.16 4.91
C MET A 162 36.77 -27.34 5.38
N ARG A 163 36.93 -28.13 6.42
CA ARG A 163 38.17 -28.83 6.71
C ARG A 163 38.12 -30.19 6.04
#